data_a2736eac0c8899260de49c4908e96718
#
_entry.id   a2736eac0c8899260de49c4908e96718
#
_cell.length_a   1.000
_cell.length_b   1.000
_cell.length_c   1.000
_cell.angle_alpha   90.00
_cell.angle_beta   90.00
_cell.angle_gamma   90.00
#
_symmetry.space_group_name_H-M   'P 1'
#
loop_
_entity.id
_entity.type
_entity.pdbx_description
1 polymer ?
#
loop_
_entity_poly.entity_id
_entity_poly.type
_entity_poly.pdbx_seq_one_letter_code
_entity_poly.pdbx_strand_id
1 'polypeptide(L)'
;GISVGEDGASHQAIEDLALMRSLPNMKVFQPCDAKETKAVIEAVYAMEGPCYVRLGRLGVDEVYPGECHFECGKGVILQEGEKAVILCSGLMVQETLKAAAQMKTLKPTIVNMPTIKPIDRELIEKLARTHKVMITIEEHSIYGGLGSAVAEVLAESGLSCRLERMGMQDTFGRSGKPMELLAYYGLDAKHIQEYVESRVK
;
A
#
# COMPACT_ATOMS: atom_id res chain seq x y z
N GLY A 1 -3.24 -11.19 -2.44
CA GLY A 1 -4.18 -10.16 -2.89
C GLY A 1 -5.16 -10.67 -3.92
N ILE A 2 -6.19 -9.88 -4.20
CA ILE A 2 -7.25 -10.26 -5.18
C ILE A 2 -6.75 -10.38 -6.61
N SER A 3 -5.63 -9.77 -6.94
CA SER A 3 -4.96 -9.86 -8.24
C SER A 3 -4.39 -11.25 -8.56
N VAL A 4 -4.46 -12.23 -7.65
CA VAL A 4 -4.25 -13.65 -7.96
C VAL A 4 -5.22 -14.11 -9.06
N GLY A 5 -6.42 -13.56 -9.08
CA GLY A 5 -7.32 -13.68 -10.23
C GLY A 5 -8.19 -14.92 -10.19
N GLU A 6 -8.08 -15.73 -11.24
CA GLU A 6 -9.00 -16.84 -11.55
C GLU A 6 -9.04 -17.92 -10.47
N ASP A 7 -7.96 -18.13 -9.74
CA ASP A 7 -7.87 -19.13 -8.65
C ASP A 7 -8.86 -18.84 -7.50
N GLY A 8 -9.37 -17.61 -7.41
CA GLY A 8 -10.48 -17.24 -6.55
C GLY A 8 -10.13 -17.10 -5.08
N ALA A 9 -11.17 -16.99 -4.26
CA ALA A 9 -11.08 -16.64 -2.84
C ALA A 9 -10.15 -17.53 -2.01
N SER A 10 -10.03 -18.82 -2.35
CA SER A 10 -9.17 -19.76 -1.62
C SER A 10 -7.66 -19.51 -1.80
N HIS A 11 -7.26 -18.71 -2.79
CA HIS A 11 -5.86 -18.41 -3.12
C HIS A 11 -5.50 -16.92 -2.95
N GLN A 12 -6.50 -16.06 -2.80
CA GLN A 12 -6.31 -14.60 -2.84
C GLN A 12 -5.75 -13.98 -1.56
N ALA A 13 -5.33 -14.74 -0.58
CA ALA A 13 -4.67 -14.26 0.65
C ALA A 13 -4.84 -12.75 0.90
N ILE A 14 -6.02 -12.35 1.42
CA ILE A 14 -6.34 -10.95 1.71
C ILE A 14 -6.23 -10.61 3.20
N GLU A 15 -5.76 -11.55 4.00
CA GLU A 15 -5.56 -11.46 5.45
C GLU A 15 -4.10 -11.66 5.88
N ASP A 16 -3.24 -12.00 4.94
CA ASP A 16 -1.86 -12.43 5.18
C ASP A 16 -1.00 -11.36 5.85
N LEU A 17 -1.11 -10.08 5.43
CA LEU A 17 -0.39 -8.99 6.08
C LEU A 17 -0.83 -8.82 7.55
N ALA A 18 -2.10 -8.94 7.84
CA ALA A 18 -2.63 -8.87 9.20
C ALA A 18 -2.06 -9.98 10.08
N LEU A 19 -2.09 -11.22 9.59
CA LEU A 19 -1.56 -12.39 10.29
C LEU A 19 -0.06 -12.27 10.54
N MET A 20 0.71 -11.88 9.52
CA MET A 20 2.17 -11.75 9.64
C MET A 20 2.57 -10.57 10.53
N ARG A 21 1.81 -9.46 10.49
CA ARG A 21 2.05 -8.33 11.40
C ARG A 21 1.86 -8.68 12.86
N SER A 22 0.96 -9.60 13.18
CA SER A 22 0.69 -10.01 14.57
C SER A 22 1.81 -10.86 15.19
N LEU A 23 2.65 -11.49 14.38
CA LEU A 23 3.71 -12.37 14.88
C LEU A 23 4.87 -11.57 15.48
N PRO A 24 5.36 -11.95 16.69
CA PRO A 24 6.54 -11.31 17.29
C PRO A 24 7.77 -11.42 16.37
N ASN A 25 8.55 -10.33 16.30
CA ASN A 25 9.79 -10.22 15.52
C ASN A 25 9.66 -10.42 13.99
N MET A 26 8.48 -10.73 13.47
CA MET A 26 8.24 -10.84 12.03
C MET A 26 8.40 -9.47 11.36
N LYS A 27 9.26 -9.38 10.35
CA LYS A 27 9.32 -8.23 9.44
C LYS A 27 8.42 -8.52 8.23
N VAL A 28 7.67 -7.51 7.77
CA VAL A 28 6.65 -7.69 6.71
C VAL A 28 6.90 -6.68 5.60
N PHE A 29 7.08 -7.20 4.38
CA PHE A 29 7.42 -6.41 3.20
C PHE A 29 6.44 -6.67 2.06
N GLN A 30 6.16 -5.64 1.27
CA GLN A 30 5.37 -5.74 0.04
C GLN A 30 5.94 -4.79 -1.02
N PRO A 31 6.96 -5.22 -1.78
CA PRO A 31 7.55 -4.43 -2.84
C PRO A 31 6.57 -4.19 -3.99
N CYS A 32 6.73 -3.07 -4.70
CA CYS A 32 5.81 -2.63 -5.75
C CYS A 32 6.21 -3.07 -7.17
N ASP A 33 7.49 -3.34 -7.43
CA ASP A 33 7.96 -3.76 -8.74
C ASP A 33 9.16 -4.73 -8.66
N ALA A 34 9.69 -5.13 -9.80
CA ALA A 34 10.79 -6.08 -9.88
C ALA A 34 12.11 -5.52 -9.28
N LYS A 35 12.38 -4.23 -9.44
CA LYS A 35 13.58 -3.59 -8.91
C LYS A 35 13.53 -3.51 -7.38
N GLU A 36 12.40 -3.08 -6.85
CA GLU A 36 12.21 -3.05 -5.40
C GLU A 36 12.18 -4.46 -4.79
N THR A 37 11.57 -5.43 -5.50
CA THR A 37 11.61 -6.85 -5.08
C THR A 37 13.05 -7.33 -4.94
N LYS A 38 13.91 -7.07 -5.94
CA LYS A 38 15.32 -7.44 -5.87
C LYS A 38 16.00 -6.80 -4.66
N ALA A 39 15.85 -5.50 -4.47
CA ALA A 39 16.46 -4.78 -3.36
C ALA A 39 15.95 -5.27 -1.99
N VAL A 40 14.64 -5.56 -1.87
CA VAL A 40 14.05 -6.14 -0.65
C VAL A 40 14.63 -7.54 -0.37
N ILE A 41 14.73 -8.42 -1.37
CA ILE A 41 15.26 -9.79 -1.19
C ILE A 41 16.74 -9.75 -0.78
N GLU A 42 17.56 -8.88 -1.40
CA GLU A 42 18.97 -8.70 -1.02
C GLU A 42 19.09 -8.22 0.44
N ALA A 43 18.25 -7.27 0.86
CA ALA A 43 18.22 -6.79 2.24
C ALA A 43 17.74 -7.88 3.22
N VAL A 44 16.67 -8.60 2.89
CA VAL A 44 16.11 -9.69 3.72
C VAL A 44 17.12 -10.80 3.92
N TYR A 45 17.90 -11.15 2.90
CA TYR A 45 18.94 -12.16 3.00
C TYR A 45 20.02 -11.82 4.06
N ALA A 46 20.29 -10.54 4.26
CA ALA A 46 21.24 -10.04 5.24
C ALA A 46 20.64 -9.80 6.65
N MET A 47 19.32 -9.89 6.79
CA MET A 47 18.64 -9.64 8.05
C MET A 47 18.57 -10.87 8.94
N GLU A 48 18.72 -10.67 10.24
CA GLU A 48 18.40 -11.68 11.23
C GLU A 48 16.90 -11.73 11.54
N GLY A 49 16.40 -12.93 11.84
CA GLY A 49 15.01 -13.17 12.24
C GLY A 49 14.04 -13.39 11.07
N PRO A 50 12.77 -13.65 11.39
CA PRO A 50 11.78 -14.02 10.38
C PRO A 50 11.37 -12.82 9.52
N CYS A 51 11.23 -13.07 8.22
CA CYS A 51 10.78 -12.08 7.24
C CYS A 51 9.67 -12.68 6.37
N TYR A 52 8.64 -11.91 6.16
CA TYR A 52 7.56 -12.21 5.21
C TYR A 52 7.61 -11.22 4.05
N VAL A 53 7.81 -11.71 2.84
CA VAL A 53 7.82 -10.90 1.63
C VAL A 53 6.62 -11.27 0.77
N ARG A 54 5.67 -10.36 0.66
CA ARG A 54 4.46 -10.54 -0.14
C ARG A 54 4.72 -10.14 -1.58
N LEU A 55 4.65 -11.10 -2.48
CA LEU A 55 4.79 -10.88 -3.92
C LEU A 55 3.46 -11.07 -4.63
N GLY A 56 3.14 -10.17 -5.56
CA GLY A 56 1.97 -10.28 -6.43
C GLY A 56 2.20 -11.32 -7.54
N ARG A 57 1.10 -11.90 -8.07
CA ARG A 57 1.15 -12.82 -9.21
C ARG A 57 1.23 -12.10 -10.54
N LEU A 58 0.65 -10.91 -10.64
CA LEU A 58 0.71 -10.10 -11.86
C LEU A 58 2.11 -9.56 -12.11
N GLY A 59 2.53 -9.61 -13.37
CA GLY A 59 3.62 -8.75 -13.84
C GLY A 59 3.18 -7.30 -13.76
N VAL A 60 4.05 -6.45 -13.24
CA VAL A 60 3.81 -5.02 -13.05
C VAL A 60 4.87 -4.19 -13.75
N ASP A 61 4.51 -2.97 -14.14
CA ASP A 61 5.45 -2.01 -14.71
C ASP A 61 6.45 -1.51 -13.66
N GLU A 62 7.63 -1.10 -14.10
CA GLU A 62 8.63 -0.50 -13.23
C GLU A 62 8.16 0.87 -12.72
N VAL A 63 8.27 1.08 -11.42
CA VAL A 63 7.98 2.36 -10.75
C VAL A 63 9.24 3.23 -10.70
N TYR A 64 10.39 2.61 -10.49
CA TYR A 64 11.66 3.32 -10.33
C TYR A 64 12.41 3.42 -11.65
N PRO A 65 12.72 4.66 -12.14
CA PRO A 65 13.40 4.85 -13.43
C PRO A 65 14.87 4.41 -13.43
N GLY A 66 15.49 4.27 -12.24
CA GLY A 66 16.88 3.87 -12.03
C GLY A 66 17.02 2.67 -11.10
N GLU A 67 18.11 2.63 -10.35
CA GLU A 67 18.27 1.67 -9.26
C GLU A 67 17.31 2.00 -8.13
N CYS A 68 16.77 0.96 -7.48
CA CYS A 68 15.93 1.10 -6.31
C CYS A 68 16.79 0.92 -5.06
N HIS A 69 16.82 1.94 -4.20
CA HIS A 69 17.42 1.86 -2.89
C HIS A 69 16.33 1.52 -1.87
N PHE A 70 16.47 0.34 -1.24
CA PHE A 70 15.57 -0.10 -0.21
C PHE A 70 16.21 0.02 1.17
N GLU A 71 15.48 0.60 2.10
CA GLU A 71 15.81 0.62 3.53
C GLU A 71 14.61 0.09 4.34
N CYS A 72 14.87 -0.90 5.19
CA CYS A 72 13.84 -1.50 6.01
C CYS A 72 13.21 -0.48 6.96
N GLY A 73 11.88 -0.38 6.94
CA GLY A 73 11.14 0.55 7.78
C GLY A 73 11.07 1.98 7.21
N LYS A 74 11.48 2.19 5.96
CA LYS A 74 11.37 3.49 5.28
C LYS A 74 10.40 3.44 4.12
N GLY A 75 9.57 4.49 4.02
CA GLY A 75 8.70 4.75 2.89
C GLY A 75 9.39 5.68 1.88
N VAL A 76 8.94 5.64 0.63
CA VAL A 76 9.50 6.45 -0.46
C VAL A 76 8.43 7.39 -1.03
N ILE A 77 8.67 8.70 -0.97
CA ILE A 77 7.81 9.67 -1.63
C ILE A 77 8.06 9.61 -3.14
N LEU A 78 7.09 9.11 -3.90
CA LEU A 78 7.14 9.01 -5.35
C LEU A 78 6.66 10.28 -6.05
N GLN A 79 5.75 11.01 -5.41
CA GLN A 79 5.22 12.27 -5.90
C GLN A 79 4.96 13.19 -4.70
N GLU A 80 5.45 14.41 -4.77
CA GLU A 80 5.06 15.48 -3.84
C GLU A 80 3.81 16.18 -4.34
N GLY A 81 2.94 16.52 -3.40
CA GLY A 81 1.67 17.18 -3.69
C GLY A 81 1.13 17.89 -2.45
N GLU A 82 -0.12 18.31 -2.55
CA GLU A 82 -0.80 19.09 -1.52
C GLU A 82 -2.12 18.41 -1.12
N LYS A 83 -2.75 18.91 -0.06
CA LYS A 83 -4.08 18.55 0.45
C LYS A 83 -4.24 17.13 0.98
N ALA A 84 -3.69 16.12 0.33
CA ALA A 84 -3.82 14.72 0.74
C ALA A 84 -2.53 13.94 0.53
N VAL A 85 -2.34 12.91 1.37
CA VAL A 85 -1.30 11.89 1.21
C VAL A 85 -1.96 10.56 0.88
N ILE A 86 -1.42 9.86 -0.09
CA ILE A 86 -1.80 8.47 -0.41
C ILE A 86 -0.63 7.56 -0.05
N LEU A 87 -0.85 6.63 0.87
CA LEU A 87 0.09 5.59 1.26
C LEU A 87 -0.36 4.27 0.61
N CYS A 88 0.49 3.65 -0.18
CA CYS A 88 0.17 2.41 -0.88
C CYS A 88 1.37 1.47 -0.90
N SER A 89 1.16 0.20 -1.24
CA SER A 89 2.21 -0.82 -1.35
C SER A 89 1.88 -1.83 -2.44
N GLY A 90 2.90 -2.55 -2.92
CA GLY A 90 2.72 -3.56 -3.96
C GLY A 90 2.09 -3.01 -5.23
N LEU A 91 1.19 -3.79 -5.84
CA LEU A 91 0.47 -3.41 -7.07
C LEU A 91 -0.30 -2.08 -6.95
N MET A 92 -0.76 -1.74 -5.75
CA MET A 92 -1.53 -0.50 -5.56
C MET A 92 -0.70 0.77 -5.81
N VAL A 93 0.61 0.67 -5.85
CA VAL A 93 1.48 1.80 -6.22
C VAL A 93 1.24 2.21 -7.67
N GLN A 94 1.24 1.24 -8.61
CA GLN A 94 0.99 1.52 -10.03
C GLN A 94 -0.42 2.04 -10.26
N GLU A 95 -1.42 1.43 -9.64
CA GLU A 95 -2.81 1.88 -9.77
C GLU A 95 -3.02 3.28 -9.19
N THR A 96 -2.35 3.61 -8.08
CA THR A 96 -2.36 4.96 -7.49
C THR A 96 -1.69 6.00 -8.39
N LEU A 97 -0.54 5.67 -8.99
CA LEU A 97 0.15 6.56 -9.92
C LEU A 97 -0.68 6.82 -11.19
N LYS A 98 -1.31 5.76 -11.74
CA LYS A 98 -2.25 5.89 -12.86
C LYS A 98 -3.46 6.77 -12.50
N ALA A 99 -4.02 6.58 -11.30
CA ALA A 99 -5.12 7.41 -10.80
C ALA A 99 -4.71 8.87 -10.67
N ALA A 100 -3.57 9.15 -10.07
CA ALA A 100 -3.07 10.51 -9.88
C ALA A 100 -2.81 11.23 -11.21
N ALA A 101 -2.32 10.52 -12.23
CA ALA A 101 -2.14 11.08 -13.57
C ALA A 101 -3.46 11.51 -14.24
N GLN A 102 -4.60 10.98 -13.80
CA GLN A 102 -5.93 11.34 -14.31
C GLN A 102 -6.59 12.48 -13.51
N MET A 103 -6.10 12.79 -12.31
CA MET A 103 -6.62 13.87 -11.47
C MET A 103 -6.26 15.24 -12.07
N LYS A 104 -7.26 16.07 -12.36
CA LYS A 104 -7.05 17.39 -13.00
C LYS A 104 -6.84 18.52 -12.00
N THR A 105 -7.44 18.43 -10.84
CA THR A 105 -7.50 19.53 -9.85
C THR A 105 -6.82 19.20 -8.53
N LEU A 106 -6.45 17.96 -8.34
CA LEU A 106 -5.80 17.46 -7.13
C LEU A 106 -4.46 16.79 -7.49
N LYS A 107 -3.42 17.22 -6.82
CA LYS A 107 -2.10 16.57 -6.88
C LYS A 107 -1.76 16.06 -5.47
N PRO A 108 -2.06 14.80 -5.14
CA PRO A 108 -1.75 14.26 -3.82
C PRO A 108 -0.26 13.95 -3.69
N THR A 109 0.25 13.94 -2.45
CA THR A 109 1.53 13.29 -2.14
C THR A 109 1.31 11.78 -2.22
N ILE A 110 2.17 11.06 -2.95
CA ILE A 110 2.10 9.59 -3.10
C ILE A 110 3.34 8.98 -2.47
N VAL A 111 3.12 8.02 -1.59
CA VAL A 111 4.16 7.32 -0.84
C VAL A 111 4.05 5.82 -1.07
N ASN A 112 5.11 5.22 -1.55
CA ASN A 112 5.26 3.77 -1.53
C ASN A 112 5.74 3.32 -0.15
N MET A 113 5.07 2.34 0.44
CA MET A 113 5.37 1.76 1.75
C MET A 113 5.79 0.29 1.57
N PRO A 114 7.04 0.01 1.14
CA PRO A 114 7.49 -1.37 0.91
C PRO A 114 7.64 -2.18 2.18
N THR A 115 7.77 -1.52 3.34
CA THR A 115 7.80 -2.15 4.66
C THR A 115 6.52 -1.87 5.43
N ILE A 116 5.78 -2.93 5.75
CA ILE A 116 4.53 -2.83 6.53
C ILE A 116 4.81 -3.00 8.04
N LYS A 117 5.86 -3.76 8.37
CA LYS A 117 6.36 -3.91 9.74
C LYS A 117 7.90 -4.12 9.73
N PRO A 118 8.67 -3.25 10.40
CA PRO A 118 8.24 -2.02 11.06
C PRO A 118 7.77 -0.97 10.04
N ILE A 119 6.74 -0.21 10.38
CA ILE A 119 6.25 0.88 9.52
C ILE A 119 7.09 2.14 9.72
N ASP A 120 7.22 2.97 8.68
CA ASP A 120 7.89 4.28 8.77
C ASP A 120 7.05 5.29 9.57
N ARG A 121 7.17 5.21 10.87
CA ARG A 121 6.48 6.09 11.82
C ARG A 121 6.83 7.55 11.62
N GLU A 122 8.13 7.84 11.42
CA GLU A 122 8.62 9.22 11.29
C GLU A 122 8.04 9.90 10.06
N LEU A 123 8.01 9.20 8.93
CA LEU A 123 7.44 9.72 7.69
C LEU A 123 5.93 9.95 7.82
N ILE A 124 5.19 8.99 8.40
CA ILE A 124 3.74 9.12 8.62
C ILE A 124 3.44 10.33 9.51
N GLU A 125 4.14 10.49 10.62
CA GLU A 125 3.96 11.63 11.53
C GLU A 125 4.31 12.96 10.86
N LYS A 126 5.41 13.01 10.09
CA LYS A 126 5.80 14.20 9.33
C LYS A 126 4.70 14.62 8.35
N LEU A 127 4.16 13.67 7.59
CA LEU A 127 3.11 13.92 6.61
C LEU A 127 1.77 14.29 7.28
N ALA A 128 1.45 13.68 8.43
CA ALA A 128 0.23 13.99 9.18
C ALA A 128 0.23 15.42 9.76
N ARG A 129 1.41 16.02 10.02
CA ARG A 129 1.52 17.42 10.46
C ARG A 129 1.25 18.43 9.34
N THR A 130 1.48 18.03 8.09
CA THR A 130 1.37 18.92 6.93
C THR A 130 0.12 18.71 6.09
N HIS A 131 -0.53 17.57 6.23
CA HIS A 131 -1.72 17.21 5.47
C HIS A 131 -2.90 16.88 6.39
N LYS A 132 -4.09 17.28 6.00
CA LYS A 132 -5.32 17.02 6.78
C LYS A 132 -5.96 15.66 6.51
N VAL A 133 -5.64 15.06 5.37
CA VAL A 133 -6.21 13.79 4.91
C VAL A 133 -5.09 12.87 4.48
N MET A 134 -5.13 11.66 5.00
CA MET A 134 -4.27 10.55 4.63
C MET A 134 -5.16 9.40 4.15
N ILE A 135 -4.79 8.78 3.04
CA ILE A 135 -5.55 7.69 2.43
C ILE A 135 -4.61 6.51 2.27
N THR A 136 -4.97 5.35 2.79
CA THR A 136 -4.23 4.11 2.53
C THR A 136 -4.92 3.29 1.46
N ILE A 137 -4.15 2.67 0.56
CA ILE A 137 -4.67 1.83 -0.52
C ILE A 137 -3.91 0.50 -0.53
N GLU A 138 -4.66 -0.58 -0.37
CA GLU A 138 -4.10 -1.93 -0.26
C GLU A 138 -5.02 -2.99 -0.92
N GLU A 139 -4.47 -3.94 -1.65
CA GLU A 139 -5.23 -5.12 -2.12
C GLU A 139 -5.25 -6.22 -1.03
N HIS A 140 -5.74 -5.83 0.12
CA HIS A 140 -5.81 -6.61 1.36
C HIS A 140 -7.06 -6.15 2.12
N SER A 141 -7.49 -6.92 3.11
CA SER A 141 -8.52 -6.45 4.05
C SER A 141 -8.09 -5.13 4.69
N ILE A 142 -9.04 -4.22 4.87
CA ILE A 142 -8.79 -2.98 5.63
C ILE A 142 -8.45 -3.24 7.10
N TYR A 143 -8.66 -4.47 7.57
CA TYR A 143 -8.35 -4.88 8.94
C TYR A 143 -6.95 -5.51 9.02
N GLY A 144 -6.09 -4.94 9.83
CA GLY A 144 -4.77 -5.48 10.16
C GLY A 144 -3.65 -5.24 9.14
N GLY A 145 -3.94 -4.72 7.93
CA GLY A 145 -2.95 -4.43 6.90
C GLY A 145 -2.25 -3.07 7.05
N LEU A 146 -1.89 -2.46 5.92
CA LEU A 146 -1.25 -1.15 5.83
C LEU A 146 -2.08 -0.06 6.51
N GLY A 147 -3.37 0.00 6.21
CA GLY A 147 -4.26 1.02 6.77
C GLY A 147 -4.37 0.95 8.28
N SER A 148 -4.34 -0.26 8.86
CA SER A 148 -4.32 -0.45 10.31
C SER A 148 -3.00 -0.02 10.92
N ALA A 149 -1.85 -0.34 10.28
CA ALA A 149 -0.53 0.10 10.74
C ALA A 149 -0.41 1.64 10.78
N VAL A 150 -0.96 2.32 9.77
CA VAL A 150 -1.00 3.79 9.75
C VAL A 150 -1.94 4.34 10.83
N ALA A 151 -3.11 3.71 11.04
CA ALA A 151 -4.04 4.09 12.09
C ALA A 151 -3.41 4.00 13.50
N GLU A 152 -2.65 2.94 13.77
CA GLU A 152 -1.90 2.75 15.02
C GLU A 152 -0.93 3.92 15.25
N VAL A 153 -0.14 4.30 14.23
CA VAL A 153 0.80 5.44 14.34
C VAL A 153 0.06 6.74 14.64
N LEU A 154 -1.02 7.03 13.91
CA LEU A 154 -1.77 8.28 14.11
C LEU A 154 -2.41 8.33 15.50
N ALA A 155 -3.00 7.22 15.96
CA ALA A 155 -3.60 7.14 17.28
C ALA A 155 -2.58 7.36 18.41
N GLU A 156 -1.41 6.74 18.30
CA GLU A 156 -0.36 6.83 19.32
C GLU A 156 0.37 8.19 19.30
N SER A 157 0.46 8.83 18.13
CA SER A 157 1.11 10.14 18.00
C SER A 157 0.26 11.31 18.48
N GLY A 158 -1.05 11.11 18.63
CA GLY A 158 -2.01 12.17 18.97
C GLY A 158 -2.18 13.24 17.89
N LEU A 159 -1.72 12.96 16.67
CA LEU A 159 -1.85 13.89 15.54
C LEU A 159 -3.26 13.86 14.95
N SER A 160 -3.78 15.06 14.67
CA SER A 160 -5.09 15.22 14.04
C SER A 160 -4.96 15.19 12.51
N CYS A 161 -4.98 13.97 11.94
CA CYS A 161 -5.05 13.75 10.50
C CYS A 161 -6.15 12.74 10.23
N ARG A 162 -7.11 13.08 9.33
CA ARG A 162 -8.18 12.16 8.96
C ARG A 162 -7.62 11.02 8.12
N LEU A 163 -7.81 9.80 8.58
CA LEU A 163 -7.43 8.60 7.84
C LEU A 163 -8.64 7.99 7.14
N GLU A 164 -8.48 7.75 5.84
CA GLU A 164 -9.39 6.96 5.01
C GLU A 164 -8.67 5.68 4.59
N ARG A 165 -9.36 4.54 4.60
CA ARG A 165 -8.77 3.24 4.25
C ARG A 165 -9.50 2.61 3.07
N MET A 166 -8.79 2.38 1.99
CA MET A 166 -9.27 1.76 0.78
C MET A 166 -8.63 0.38 0.61
N GLY A 167 -9.45 -0.64 0.54
CA GLY A 167 -9.07 -2.06 0.50
C GLY A 167 -10.30 -2.93 0.47
N MET A 168 -10.14 -4.24 0.70
CA MET A 168 -11.23 -5.19 0.80
C MET A 168 -12.09 -4.90 2.04
N GLN A 169 -13.39 -4.67 1.81
CA GLN A 169 -14.34 -4.20 2.83
C GLN A 169 -15.06 -5.39 3.51
N ASP A 170 -14.33 -6.15 4.35
CA ASP A 170 -14.86 -7.29 5.11
C ASP A 170 -15.65 -8.29 4.24
N THR A 171 -15.05 -8.67 3.14
CA THR A 171 -15.66 -9.60 2.18
C THR A 171 -14.63 -10.56 1.61
N PHE A 172 -15.06 -11.77 1.29
CA PHE A 172 -14.21 -12.72 0.57
C PHE A 172 -13.97 -12.28 -0.88
N GLY A 173 -12.85 -12.73 -1.43
CA GLY A 173 -12.57 -12.59 -2.85
C GLY A 173 -13.48 -13.49 -3.71
N ARG A 174 -13.24 -13.48 -5.02
CA ARG A 174 -13.96 -14.29 -6.02
C ARG A 174 -13.06 -14.56 -7.22
N SER A 175 -13.43 -15.55 -8.03
CA SER A 175 -12.75 -15.82 -9.30
C SER A 175 -13.09 -14.75 -10.34
N GLY A 176 -12.10 -14.38 -11.13
CA GLY A 176 -12.23 -13.43 -12.23
C GLY A 176 -10.86 -13.03 -12.76
N LYS A 177 -10.80 -12.26 -13.84
CA LYS A 177 -9.53 -11.73 -14.31
C LYS A 177 -9.02 -10.67 -13.32
N PRO A 178 -7.70 -10.59 -13.07
CA PRO A 178 -7.15 -9.70 -12.06
C PRO A 178 -7.63 -8.24 -12.14
N MET A 179 -7.58 -7.62 -13.33
CA MET A 179 -8.01 -6.23 -13.50
C MET A 179 -9.54 -6.04 -13.37
N GLU A 180 -10.33 -7.06 -13.76
CA GLU A 180 -11.79 -7.04 -13.54
C GLU A 180 -12.13 -7.14 -12.05
N LEU A 181 -11.34 -7.89 -11.28
CA LEU A 181 -11.50 -7.98 -9.84
C LEU A 181 -11.10 -6.67 -9.14
N LEU A 182 -9.99 -6.05 -9.56
CA LEU A 182 -9.62 -4.73 -9.03
C LEU A 182 -10.76 -3.71 -9.27
N ALA A 183 -11.32 -3.67 -10.48
CA ALA A 183 -12.46 -2.80 -10.78
C ALA A 183 -13.70 -3.16 -9.96
N TYR A 184 -14.02 -4.45 -9.81
CA TYR A 184 -15.18 -4.92 -9.04
C TYR A 184 -15.10 -4.52 -7.56
N TYR A 185 -13.90 -4.59 -6.97
CA TYR A 185 -13.68 -4.20 -5.57
C TYR A 185 -13.30 -2.72 -5.40
N GLY A 186 -13.33 -1.94 -6.48
CA GLY A 186 -13.06 -0.51 -6.45
C GLY A 186 -11.59 -0.17 -6.22
N LEU A 187 -10.65 -1.03 -6.61
CA LEU A 187 -9.21 -0.88 -6.40
C LEU A 187 -8.42 -0.61 -7.70
N ASP A 188 -9.09 -0.39 -8.81
CA ASP A 188 -8.45 0.08 -10.04
C ASP A 188 -8.22 1.61 -10.04
N ALA A 189 -7.43 2.09 -10.98
CA ALA A 189 -7.04 3.50 -11.06
C ALA A 189 -8.24 4.46 -11.14
N LYS A 190 -9.33 4.07 -11.86
CA LYS A 190 -10.52 4.90 -11.98
C LYS A 190 -11.22 5.07 -10.63
N HIS A 191 -11.50 3.98 -9.93
CA HIS A 191 -12.17 4.04 -8.63
C HIS A 191 -11.30 4.71 -7.56
N ILE A 192 -9.97 4.52 -7.61
CA ILE A 192 -9.03 5.23 -6.75
C ILE A 192 -9.14 6.73 -6.99
N GLN A 193 -9.13 7.20 -8.24
CA GLN A 193 -9.30 8.61 -8.57
C GLN A 193 -10.61 9.16 -8.00
N GLU A 194 -11.75 8.52 -8.33
CA GLU A 194 -13.07 8.93 -7.87
C GLU A 194 -13.17 8.99 -6.33
N TYR A 195 -12.62 7.97 -5.66
CA TYR A 195 -12.59 7.91 -4.20
C TYR A 195 -11.80 9.07 -3.61
N VAL A 196 -10.56 9.27 -4.07
CA VAL A 196 -9.66 10.31 -3.55
C VAL A 196 -10.28 11.71 -3.77
N GLU A 197 -10.78 12.02 -4.98
CA GLU A 197 -11.40 13.30 -5.29
C GLU A 197 -12.68 13.55 -4.46
N SER A 198 -13.41 12.50 -4.08
CA SER A 198 -14.58 12.62 -3.21
C SER A 198 -14.25 12.94 -1.75
N ARG A 199 -13.07 12.53 -1.28
CA ARG A 199 -12.64 12.68 0.11
C ARG A 199 -11.82 13.94 0.38
N VAL A 200 -11.22 14.51 -0.66
CA VAL A 200 -10.35 15.69 -0.56
C VAL A 200 -11.10 16.90 -1.15
N LYS A 201 -11.72 17.67 -0.29
CA LYS A 201 -12.44 18.91 -0.64
C LYS A 201 -11.63 20.15 -0.27
#